data_857b5e89d5726c31c581c3052c7cfb8c
#
_entry.id   857b5e89d5726c31c581c3052c7cfb8c
#
_cell.length_a   1.000
_cell.length_b   1.000
_cell.length_c   1.000
_cell.angle_alpha   90.00
_cell.angle_beta   90.00
_cell.angle_gamma   90.00
#
_symmetry.space_group_name_H-M   'P 1'
#
loop_
_entity.id
_entity.type
_entity.pdbx_description
1 polymer ?
#
loop_
_entity_poly.entity_id
_entity_poly.type
_entity_poly.pdbx_seq_one_letter_code
_entity_poly.pdbx_strand_id
1 'polypeptide(L)'
;MVEAAKHPNIKLYTYTEIKKVTGGPGEFVVTLLKKPRYVDETKCTGCGSCTEKCPVEVPDEFNFGLGTRKAIYIPFSQAVPKIALISMEDCIQCKLCERQCLAGAINYDQKPEEITVKVGAIVVASGTDMYDVAKHGDYGYGIYEDVITQAELERMLSPTGPTGGRLLRVSDRKTPKRIAMIQCVGSRDVKKNPYCSEVCCMVALKNAKLIKQEHPDAEVTIWYIDIRAVDEGHEEYYRRAREYGINFIRGMPEVTFNGKSLVIEGENTLTSEFVRMEVDLVVLSTAVVPSKAGTELGQLLGLDRAASGFLKPLHTGLNPQETKTRAIFICGTAQGPKDISYSVSSARAAASAATAWCLTGEASLELITPVVIEELCVGCKRCERNCPFGAIKVIDGVAKVDETICKGCGICVASCPAHALDLRYYRDKQIQEEVSAIVKT
;
A
#
# COMPACT_ATOMS: atom_id res chain seq x y z
N MET A 1 7.28 -8.27 13.93
CA MET A 1 8.04 -8.91 12.82
C MET A 1 9.01 -9.98 13.33
N VAL A 2 9.86 -9.72 14.33
CA VAL A 2 10.81 -10.71 14.88
C VAL A 2 10.11 -11.97 15.39
N GLU A 3 9.01 -11.83 16.14
CA GLU A 3 8.21 -12.95 16.62
C GLU A 3 7.60 -13.76 15.49
N ALA A 4 7.05 -13.08 14.47
CA ALA A 4 6.52 -13.76 13.28
C ALA A 4 7.61 -14.56 12.54
N ALA A 5 8.83 -14.00 12.43
CA ALA A 5 9.94 -14.69 11.77
C ALA A 5 10.46 -15.91 12.55
N LYS A 6 10.24 -15.96 13.86
CA LYS A 6 10.64 -17.08 14.74
C LYS A 6 9.55 -18.14 14.90
N HIS A 7 8.32 -17.85 14.45
CA HIS A 7 7.20 -18.75 14.65
C HIS A 7 7.33 -19.99 13.74
N PRO A 8 7.24 -21.23 14.27
CA PRO A 8 7.52 -22.45 13.50
C PRO A 8 6.57 -22.68 12.32
N ASN A 9 5.35 -22.14 12.39
CA ASN A 9 4.35 -22.29 11.33
C ASN A 9 4.39 -21.14 10.29
N ILE A 10 5.34 -20.21 10.41
CA ILE A 10 5.48 -19.10 9.47
C ILE A 10 6.76 -19.27 8.66
N LYS A 11 6.62 -19.38 7.34
CA LYS A 11 7.74 -19.40 6.41
C LYS A 11 7.82 -18.07 5.67
N LEU A 12 8.94 -17.36 5.83
CA LEU A 12 9.18 -16.09 5.16
C LEU A 12 9.93 -16.32 3.83
N TYR A 13 9.40 -15.71 2.78
CA TYR A 13 10.07 -15.59 1.48
C TYR A 13 10.38 -14.10 1.26
N THR A 14 11.52 -13.65 1.73
CA THR A 14 11.96 -12.26 1.60
C THR A 14 12.74 -12.03 0.31
N TYR A 15 12.73 -10.80 -0.20
CA TYR A 15 13.32 -10.44 -1.50
C TYR A 15 12.76 -11.28 -2.65
N THR A 16 11.43 -11.50 -2.60
CA THR A 16 10.71 -12.44 -3.45
C THR A 16 9.46 -11.78 -4.03
N GLU A 17 9.19 -11.99 -5.29
CA GLU A 17 8.01 -11.50 -6.00
C GLU A 17 7.09 -12.65 -6.40
N ILE A 18 5.79 -12.37 -6.51
CA ILE A 18 4.82 -13.33 -7.05
C ILE A 18 4.84 -13.21 -8.58
N LYS A 19 5.23 -14.28 -9.26
CA LYS A 19 5.31 -14.33 -10.72
C LYS A 19 3.99 -14.78 -11.36
N LYS A 20 3.33 -15.76 -10.74
CA LYS A 20 2.11 -16.36 -11.28
C LYS A 20 1.26 -16.96 -10.18
N VAL A 21 -0.05 -16.88 -10.35
CA VAL A 21 -1.02 -17.60 -9.53
C VAL A 21 -1.96 -18.36 -10.46
N THR A 22 -2.18 -19.64 -10.17
CA THR A 22 -3.10 -20.54 -10.88
C THR A 22 -3.92 -21.34 -9.89
N GLY A 23 -4.85 -22.13 -10.36
CA GLY A 23 -5.80 -22.86 -9.51
C GLY A 23 -6.97 -21.95 -9.09
N GLY A 24 -7.66 -22.36 -8.06
CA GLY A 24 -8.87 -21.68 -7.57
C GLY A 24 -8.94 -21.67 -6.04
N PRO A 25 -10.05 -21.17 -5.50
CA PRO A 25 -10.31 -21.12 -4.06
C PRO A 25 -10.08 -22.49 -3.40
N GLY A 26 -9.20 -22.51 -2.39
CA GLY A 26 -8.79 -23.74 -1.70
C GLY A 26 -7.57 -24.43 -2.27
N GLU A 27 -7.21 -24.22 -3.55
CA GLU A 27 -6.14 -24.91 -4.25
C GLU A 27 -5.30 -23.96 -5.14
N PHE A 28 -4.95 -22.79 -4.62
CA PHE A 28 -4.07 -21.90 -5.37
C PHE A 28 -2.65 -22.46 -5.46
N VAL A 29 -2.08 -22.36 -6.65
CA VAL A 29 -0.68 -22.65 -6.93
C VAL A 29 0.03 -21.34 -7.24
N VAL A 30 0.90 -20.90 -6.33
CA VAL A 30 1.62 -19.65 -6.41
C VAL A 30 3.07 -19.91 -6.81
N THR A 31 3.51 -19.34 -7.92
CA THR A 31 4.91 -19.33 -8.34
C THR A 31 5.58 -18.06 -7.87
N LEU A 32 6.58 -18.21 -7.03
CA LEU A 32 7.40 -17.15 -6.46
C LEU A 32 8.71 -17.05 -7.23
N LEU A 33 9.19 -15.84 -7.46
CA LEU A 33 10.53 -15.56 -7.98
C LEU A 33 11.37 -14.96 -6.85
N LYS A 34 12.24 -15.76 -6.25
CA LYS A 34 13.22 -15.32 -5.26
C LYS A 34 14.40 -14.68 -5.98
N LYS A 35 14.63 -13.39 -5.76
CA LYS A 35 15.73 -12.64 -6.35
C LYS A 35 17.05 -12.98 -5.65
N PRO A 36 18.18 -13.03 -6.37
CA PRO A 36 19.48 -13.27 -5.76
C PRO A 36 19.89 -12.07 -4.90
N ARG A 37 20.23 -12.35 -3.64
CA ARG A 37 20.85 -11.35 -2.75
C ARG A 37 22.35 -11.23 -2.95
N TYR A 38 22.93 -12.20 -3.64
CA TYR A 38 24.38 -12.45 -3.75
C TYR A 38 25.06 -12.62 -2.39
N VAL A 39 24.25 -12.98 -1.40
CA VAL A 39 24.63 -13.31 -0.03
C VAL A 39 23.86 -14.55 0.40
N ASP A 40 24.56 -15.55 0.91
CA ASP A 40 23.98 -16.77 1.44
C ASP A 40 23.26 -16.46 2.76
N GLU A 41 21.93 -16.58 2.75
CA GLU A 41 21.07 -16.27 3.89
C GLU A 41 21.31 -17.18 5.10
N THR A 42 21.80 -18.41 4.86
CA THR A 42 22.06 -19.39 5.93
C THR A 42 23.37 -19.12 6.67
N LYS A 43 24.31 -18.42 6.02
CA LYS A 43 25.63 -18.09 6.57
C LYS A 43 25.72 -16.66 7.09
N CYS A 44 24.95 -15.73 6.52
CA CYS A 44 25.01 -14.31 6.87
C CYS A 44 24.50 -14.05 8.28
N THR A 45 25.35 -13.50 9.14
CA THR A 45 25.01 -13.14 10.52
C THR A 45 24.47 -11.70 10.66
N GLY A 46 24.43 -10.91 9.57
CA GLY A 46 23.99 -9.51 9.61
C GLY A 46 24.93 -8.57 10.38
N CYS A 47 26.22 -8.91 10.49
CA CYS A 47 27.20 -8.15 11.26
C CYS A 47 27.58 -6.78 10.64
N GLY A 48 27.39 -6.58 9.31
CA GLY A 48 27.66 -5.32 8.63
C GLY A 48 29.11 -5.10 8.18
N SER A 49 30.09 -5.95 8.53
CA SER A 49 31.51 -5.77 8.19
C SER A 49 31.77 -5.65 6.68
N CYS A 50 30.97 -6.32 5.87
CA CYS A 50 31.04 -6.22 4.41
C CYS A 50 30.68 -4.84 3.89
N THR A 51 29.73 -4.16 4.53
CA THR A 51 29.26 -2.81 4.18
C THR A 51 30.36 -1.77 4.45
N GLU A 52 31.07 -1.89 5.56
CA GLU A 52 32.14 -0.93 5.92
C GLU A 52 33.27 -0.88 4.91
N LYS A 53 33.59 -1.98 4.27
CA LYS A 53 34.71 -2.09 3.30
C LYS A 53 34.32 -1.81 1.85
N CYS A 54 33.04 -1.64 1.58
CA CYS A 54 32.59 -1.32 0.21
C CYS A 54 32.96 0.12 -0.16
N PRO A 55 33.69 0.34 -1.28
CA PRO A 55 34.08 1.69 -1.70
C PRO A 55 32.95 2.46 -2.39
N VAL A 56 31.93 1.77 -2.87
CA VAL A 56 30.83 2.38 -3.63
C VAL A 56 29.84 3.05 -2.68
N GLU A 57 29.45 4.27 -3.00
CA GLU A 57 28.38 5.02 -2.35
C GLU A 57 27.35 5.48 -3.37
N VAL A 58 26.09 5.20 -3.08
CA VAL A 58 24.94 5.61 -3.89
C VAL A 58 23.85 6.18 -2.98
N PRO A 59 22.91 6.96 -3.50
CA PRO A 59 21.77 7.43 -2.70
C PRO A 59 21.04 6.27 -2.01
N ASP A 60 20.63 6.48 -0.77
CA ASP A 60 19.89 5.48 0.03
C ASP A 60 18.40 5.67 -0.19
N GLU A 61 17.78 4.75 -0.93
CA GLU A 61 16.35 4.79 -1.26
C GLU A 61 15.47 4.65 -0.02
N PHE A 62 15.90 3.87 0.99
CA PHE A 62 15.16 3.75 2.24
C PHE A 62 15.09 5.07 3.02
N ASN A 63 16.09 5.91 2.86
CA ASN A 63 16.17 7.25 3.44
C ASN A 63 15.79 8.36 2.44
N PHE A 64 15.08 8.03 1.36
CA PHE A 64 14.63 8.97 0.32
C PHE A 64 15.78 9.80 -0.30
N GLY A 65 16.97 9.25 -0.37
CA GLY A 65 18.14 9.95 -0.89
C GLY A 65 18.77 10.98 0.05
N LEU A 66 18.29 11.15 1.28
CA LEU A 66 18.86 12.05 2.29
C LEU A 66 20.24 11.64 2.80
N GLY A 67 20.67 10.44 2.49
CA GLY A 67 22.00 9.89 2.79
C GLY A 67 22.44 8.92 1.72
N THR A 68 23.58 8.30 1.95
CA THR A 68 24.15 7.31 1.02
C THR A 68 24.11 5.91 1.64
N ARG A 69 24.03 4.89 0.80
CA ARG A 69 24.28 3.49 1.12
C ARG A 69 25.41 2.92 0.28
N LYS A 70 25.93 1.80 0.70
CA LYS A 70 26.93 1.03 -0.07
C LYS A 70 26.26 0.14 -1.09
N ALA A 71 27.02 -0.34 -2.11
CA ALA A 71 26.51 -1.33 -3.06
C ALA A 71 26.18 -2.67 -2.38
N ILE A 72 26.87 -3.02 -1.28
CA ILE A 72 26.45 -4.09 -0.36
C ILE A 72 25.96 -3.45 0.94
N TYR A 73 24.73 -3.80 1.36
CA TYR A 73 24.07 -3.14 2.48
C TYR A 73 23.04 -4.05 3.16
N ILE A 74 22.66 -3.69 4.37
CA ILE A 74 21.47 -4.20 5.04
C ILE A 74 20.40 -3.13 4.86
N PRO A 75 19.20 -3.45 4.30
CA PRO A 75 18.23 -2.44 3.88
C PRO A 75 17.87 -1.41 4.95
N PHE A 76 17.73 -1.86 6.20
CA PHE A 76 17.54 -1.00 7.38
C PHE A 76 17.88 -1.78 8.66
N SER A 77 18.15 -1.06 9.74
CA SER A 77 18.69 -1.64 10.98
C SER A 77 17.77 -2.69 11.64
N GLN A 78 16.45 -2.57 11.47
CA GLN A 78 15.43 -3.48 12.01
C GLN A 78 14.95 -4.53 10.98
N ALA A 79 15.67 -4.74 9.88
CA ALA A 79 15.30 -5.72 8.86
C ALA A 79 15.15 -7.13 9.44
N VAL A 80 14.13 -7.85 8.96
CA VAL A 80 13.85 -9.24 9.34
C VAL A 80 13.64 -10.07 8.07
N PRO A 81 14.54 -11.01 7.78
CA PRO A 81 15.82 -11.29 8.47
C PRO A 81 16.84 -10.16 8.27
N LYS A 82 17.74 -10.00 9.23
CA LYS A 82 18.84 -9.02 9.13
C LYS A 82 19.99 -9.60 8.30
N ILE A 83 19.86 -9.52 7.00
CA ILE A 83 20.78 -10.11 6.02
C ILE A 83 21.20 -9.03 5.03
N ALA A 84 22.48 -9.02 4.68
CA ALA A 84 22.99 -8.11 3.66
C ALA A 84 22.50 -8.54 2.25
N LEU A 85 22.50 -7.60 1.34
CA LEU A 85 22.30 -7.85 -0.09
C LEU A 85 23.26 -6.99 -0.92
N ILE A 86 23.60 -7.42 -2.13
CA ILE A 86 24.41 -6.66 -3.08
C ILE A 86 23.51 -6.15 -4.19
N SER A 87 23.45 -4.83 -4.40
CA SER A 87 22.91 -4.25 -5.62
C SER A 87 23.90 -4.43 -6.74
N MET A 88 23.65 -5.35 -7.67
CA MET A 88 24.58 -5.61 -8.79
C MET A 88 24.61 -4.46 -9.80
N GLU A 89 23.58 -3.61 -9.83
CA GLU A 89 23.54 -2.41 -10.66
C GLU A 89 24.60 -1.38 -10.20
N ASP A 90 24.86 -1.32 -8.89
CA ASP A 90 25.81 -0.39 -8.28
C ASP A 90 27.18 -1.03 -8.04
N CYS A 91 27.27 -2.36 -8.05
CA CYS A 91 28.44 -3.10 -7.62
C CYS A 91 29.54 -3.15 -8.71
N ILE A 92 30.73 -2.66 -8.39
CA ILE A 92 31.92 -2.73 -9.26
C ILE A 92 32.67 -4.05 -9.18
N GLN A 93 32.15 -5.05 -8.46
CA GLN A 93 32.71 -6.40 -8.31
C GLN A 93 34.19 -6.45 -7.84
N CYS A 94 34.60 -5.50 -7.00
CA CYS A 94 35.96 -5.44 -6.45
C CYS A 94 36.29 -6.54 -5.44
N LYS A 95 35.29 -7.33 -4.98
CA LYS A 95 35.39 -8.46 -4.06
C LYS A 95 35.92 -8.14 -2.64
N LEU A 96 35.98 -6.87 -2.26
CA LEU A 96 36.42 -6.49 -0.91
C LEU A 96 35.47 -7.02 0.18
N CYS A 97 34.15 -6.99 -0.08
CA CYS A 97 33.15 -7.55 0.83
C CYS A 97 33.29 -9.07 1.02
N GLU A 98 33.68 -9.81 -0.04
CA GLU A 98 33.93 -11.26 0.02
C GLU A 98 35.13 -11.56 0.92
N ARG A 99 36.24 -10.84 0.75
CA ARG A 99 37.45 -10.99 1.59
C ARG A 99 37.21 -10.63 3.05
N GLN A 100 36.31 -9.68 3.32
CA GLN A 100 35.97 -9.22 4.67
C GLN A 100 34.96 -10.14 5.38
N CYS A 101 34.23 -11.00 4.66
CA CYS A 101 33.17 -11.82 5.24
C CYS A 101 33.74 -13.05 5.91
N LEU A 102 33.89 -13.03 7.23
CA LEU A 102 34.39 -14.17 8.01
C LEU A 102 33.46 -15.41 7.91
N ALA A 103 32.17 -15.20 7.69
CA ALA A 103 31.19 -16.28 7.54
C ALA A 103 31.19 -16.89 6.11
N GLY A 104 31.96 -16.34 5.18
CA GLY A 104 31.99 -16.79 3.79
C GLY A 104 30.61 -16.77 3.10
N ALA A 105 29.78 -15.75 3.44
CA ALA A 105 28.41 -15.68 2.98
C ALA A 105 28.24 -15.04 1.60
N ILE A 106 29.28 -14.41 1.04
CA ILE A 106 29.17 -13.74 -0.27
C ILE A 106 29.22 -14.77 -1.40
N ASN A 107 28.25 -14.69 -2.31
CA ASN A 107 28.14 -15.58 -3.46
C ASN A 107 27.62 -14.81 -4.69
N TYR A 108 28.52 -14.42 -5.57
CA TYR A 108 28.21 -13.68 -6.80
C TYR A 108 27.52 -14.55 -7.87
N ASP A 109 27.59 -15.89 -7.74
CA ASP A 109 27.02 -16.82 -8.71
C ASP A 109 25.54 -17.16 -8.44
N GLN A 110 24.93 -16.54 -7.40
CA GLN A 110 23.51 -16.75 -7.12
C GLN A 110 22.65 -16.37 -8.34
N LYS A 111 21.67 -17.22 -8.63
CA LYS A 111 20.69 -17.01 -9.68
C LYS A 111 19.29 -16.83 -9.08
N PRO A 112 18.37 -16.19 -9.80
CA PRO A 112 16.97 -16.18 -9.41
C PRO A 112 16.44 -17.61 -9.29
N GLU A 113 15.63 -17.88 -8.26
CA GLU A 113 15.03 -19.18 -7.98
C GLU A 113 13.51 -19.09 -8.10
N GLU A 114 12.89 -20.00 -8.87
CA GLU A 114 11.44 -20.15 -8.90
C GLU A 114 11.00 -21.20 -7.85
N ILE A 115 10.12 -20.78 -6.96
CA ILE A 115 9.58 -21.61 -5.89
C ILE A 115 8.07 -21.71 -6.08
N THR A 116 7.55 -22.93 -6.10
CA THR A 116 6.11 -23.16 -6.19
C THR A 116 5.55 -23.56 -4.83
N VAL A 117 4.49 -22.85 -4.39
CA VAL A 117 3.77 -23.14 -3.14
C VAL A 117 2.29 -23.34 -3.42
N LYS A 118 1.68 -24.30 -2.72
CA LYS A 118 0.22 -24.50 -2.73
C LYS A 118 -0.37 -23.86 -1.49
N VAL A 119 -1.45 -23.10 -1.67
CA VAL A 119 -2.10 -22.38 -0.56
C VAL A 119 -3.62 -22.46 -0.71
N GLY A 120 -4.34 -22.59 0.40
CA GLY A 120 -5.81 -22.62 0.43
C GLY A 120 -6.45 -21.23 0.31
N ALA A 121 -5.76 -20.21 0.79
CA ALA A 121 -6.22 -18.83 0.77
C ALA A 121 -5.04 -17.85 0.55
N ILE A 122 -5.37 -16.64 0.08
CA ILE A 122 -4.39 -15.56 -0.14
C ILE A 122 -4.87 -14.31 0.61
N VAL A 123 -3.99 -13.68 1.38
CA VAL A 123 -4.23 -12.38 2.01
C VAL A 123 -3.28 -11.36 1.38
N VAL A 124 -3.85 -10.34 0.73
CA VAL A 124 -3.09 -9.26 0.08
C VAL A 124 -2.94 -8.08 1.03
N ALA A 125 -1.71 -7.79 1.42
CA ALA A 125 -1.33 -6.68 2.30
C ALA A 125 -0.15 -5.89 1.68
N SER A 126 -0.32 -5.46 0.43
CA SER A 126 0.74 -4.88 -0.41
C SER A 126 1.14 -3.44 -0.04
N GLY A 127 0.48 -2.85 0.94
CA GLY A 127 0.82 -1.49 1.39
C GLY A 127 0.42 -0.39 0.41
N THR A 128 1.10 0.75 0.55
CA THR A 128 0.88 1.98 -0.22
C THR A 128 2.21 2.61 -0.63
N ASP A 129 2.15 3.49 -1.61
CA ASP A 129 3.24 4.42 -1.95
C ASP A 129 2.86 5.84 -1.54
N MET A 130 3.83 6.75 -1.57
CA MET A 130 3.59 8.18 -1.41
C MET A 130 3.39 8.84 -2.78
N TYR A 131 2.57 9.88 -2.81
CA TYR A 131 2.38 10.71 -3.98
C TYR A 131 3.71 11.33 -4.44
N ASP A 132 4.02 11.17 -5.72
CA ASP A 132 5.24 11.70 -6.33
C ASP A 132 5.12 13.21 -6.57
N VAL A 133 5.57 13.99 -5.60
CA VAL A 133 5.52 15.46 -5.64
C VAL A 133 6.44 16.01 -6.72
N ALA A 134 7.61 15.39 -6.93
CA ALA A 134 8.60 15.84 -7.93
C ALA A 134 8.02 15.80 -9.34
N LYS A 135 7.27 14.75 -9.65
CA LYS A 135 6.62 14.57 -10.96
C LYS A 135 5.58 15.66 -11.28
N HIS A 136 4.97 16.23 -10.26
CA HIS A 136 3.92 17.23 -10.42
C HIS A 136 4.39 18.67 -10.17
N GLY A 137 5.64 18.88 -9.71
CA GLY A 137 6.25 20.19 -9.53
C GLY A 137 5.60 21.03 -8.40
N ASP A 138 4.87 20.38 -7.49
CA ASP A 138 4.16 21.09 -6.42
C ASP A 138 5.13 21.70 -5.41
N TYR A 139 4.88 22.93 -5.00
CA TYR A 139 5.56 23.64 -3.91
C TYR A 139 7.09 23.74 -4.04
N GLY A 140 7.64 23.57 -5.24
CA GLY A 140 9.09 23.64 -5.49
C GLY A 140 9.90 22.46 -4.96
N TYR A 141 9.26 21.33 -4.64
CA TYR A 141 9.95 20.10 -4.28
C TYR A 141 10.83 19.60 -5.43
N GLY A 142 12.08 19.24 -5.12
CA GLY A 142 13.09 18.88 -6.12
C GLY A 142 13.77 20.07 -6.82
N ILE A 143 13.28 21.30 -6.57
CA ILE A 143 13.91 22.56 -7.03
C ILE A 143 14.59 23.25 -5.86
N TYR A 144 13.91 23.37 -4.72
CA TYR A 144 14.43 23.97 -3.51
C TYR A 144 14.86 22.87 -2.54
N GLU A 145 16.13 22.82 -2.16
CA GLU A 145 16.69 21.75 -1.31
C GLU A 145 16.01 21.63 0.04
N ASP A 146 15.56 22.76 0.63
CA ASP A 146 14.90 22.79 1.95
C ASP A 146 13.37 22.66 1.85
N VAL A 147 12.85 22.11 0.75
CA VAL A 147 11.47 21.63 0.62
C VAL A 147 11.51 20.11 0.64
N ILE A 148 11.05 19.50 1.72
CA ILE A 148 11.09 18.06 1.95
C ILE A 148 9.68 17.49 2.16
N THR A 149 9.53 16.19 2.04
CA THR A 149 8.28 15.48 2.37
C THR A 149 8.21 15.13 3.85
N GLN A 150 7.01 14.83 4.33
CA GLN A 150 6.78 14.32 5.68
C GLN A 150 7.55 13.01 5.93
N ALA A 151 7.67 12.14 4.91
CA ALA A 151 8.40 10.89 5.02
C ALA A 151 9.93 11.11 5.17
N GLU A 152 10.48 12.08 4.47
CA GLU A 152 11.87 12.52 4.64
C GLU A 152 12.12 13.08 6.03
N LEU A 153 11.20 13.91 6.54
CA LEU A 153 11.27 14.43 7.91
C LEU A 153 11.25 13.29 8.94
N GLU A 154 10.40 12.28 8.77
CA GLU A 154 10.38 11.09 9.64
C GLU A 154 11.73 10.36 9.66
N ARG A 155 12.38 10.27 8.51
CA ARG A 155 13.73 9.68 8.46
C ARG A 155 14.78 10.56 9.12
N MET A 156 14.69 11.88 9.02
CA MET A 156 15.58 12.79 9.73
C MET A 156 15.42 12.68 11.25
N LEU A 157 14.18 12.66 11.75
CA LEU A 157 13.89 12.59 13.20
C LEU A 157 14.15 11.20 13.80
N SER A 158 14.37 10.17 12.97
CA SER A 158 14.68 8.83 13.46
C SER A 158 16.13 8.71 13.93
N PRO A 159 16.43 8.15 15.11
CA PRO A 159 17.79 7.88 15.56
C PRO A 159 18.60 6.99 14.60
N THR A 160 17.92 6.15 13.82
CA THR A 160 18.53 5.28 12.80
C THR A 160 18.51 5.89 11.41
N GLY A 161 18.09 7.13 11.30
CA GLY A 161 18.04 7.87 10.05
C GLY A 161 19.38 8.53 9.67
N PRO A 162 19.45 9.18 8.51
CA PRO A 162 20.68 9.69 7.91
C PRO A 162 21.30 10.86 8.70
N THR A 163 20.55 11.49 9.58
CA THR A 163 21.00 12.60 10.43
C THR A 163 21.24 12.19 11.89
N GLY A 164 21.00 10.91 12.22
CA GLY A 164 21.08 10.40 13.60
C GLY A 164 20.03 11.02 14.54
N GLY A 165 18.84 11.32 14.02
CA GLY A 165 17.74 11.92 14.77
C GLY A 165 17.75 13.45 14.82
N ARG A 166 18.73 14.12 14.23
CA ARG A 166 18.83 15.58 14.25
C ARG A 166 18.05 16.21 13.11
N LEU A 167 17.24 17.22 13.41
CA LEU A 167 16.57 18.05 12.42
C LEU A 167 17.57 19.01 11.76
N LEU A 168 17.83 18.82 10.48
CA LEU A 168 18.80 19.60 9.71
C LEU A 168 18.22 20.02 8.37
N ARG A 169 18.53 21.24 7.93
CA ARG A 169 18.28 21.65 6.54
C ARG A 169 19.12 20.80 5.59
N VAL A 170 18.59 20.54 4.42
CA VAL A 170 19.32 19.76 3.39
C VAL A 170 20.45 20.61 2.80
N SER A 171 20.21 21.92 2.57
CA SER A 171 21.11 22.85 1.92
C SER A 171 22.43 23.09 2.67
N ASP A 172 22.40 23.36 3.97
CA ASP A 172 23.57 23.80 4.73
C ASP A 172 23.82 23.02 6.04
N ARG A 173 23.00 21.99 6.31
CA ARG A 173 23.08 21.12 7.49
C ARG A 173 22.91 21.85 8.84
N LYS A 174 22.32 23.04 8.84
CA LYS A 174 21.98 23.77 10.06
C LYS A 174 20.58 23.39 10.53
N THR A 175 20.33 23.53 11.83
CA THR A 175 18.99 23.37 12.41
C THR A 175 18.06 24.51 11.97
N PRO A 176 16.92 24.23 11.32
CA PRO A 176 15.95 25.25 10.94
C PRO A 176 15.26 25.81 12.17
N LYS A 177 14.98 27.11 12.16
CA LYS A 177 14.24 27.80 13.22
C LYS A 177 12.76 28.04 12.85
N ARG A 178 12.48 28.29 11.57
CA ARG A 178 11.13 28.56 11.06
C ARG A 178 10.74 27.46 10.11
N ILE A 179 9.75 26.70 10.48
CA ILE A 179 9.32 25.49 9.76
C ILE A 179 7.85 25.63 9.40
N ALA A 180 7.54 25.40 8.13
CA ALA A 180 6.17 25.31 7.69
C ALA A 180 5.84 23.90 7.21
N MET A 181 4.70 23.37 7.65
CA MET A 181 4.17 22.08 7.23
C MET A 181 2.91 22.32 6.42
N ILE A 182 2.86 21.82 5.18
CA ILE A 182 1.71 21.98 4.27
C ILE A 182 0.97 20.65 4.18
N GLN A 183 -0.31 20.67 4.57
CA GLN A 183 -1.16 19.50 4.57
C GLN A 183 -1.82 19.26 3.20
N CYS A 184 -2.30 18.03 2.97
CA CYS A 184 -3.09 17.63 1.81
C CYS A 184 -2.39 17.76 0.45
N VAL A 185 -1.05 17.70 0.41
CA VAL A 185 -0.30 17.78 -0.86
C VAL A 185 -0.61 16.57 -1.74
N GLY A 186 -1.30 16.80 -2.85
CA GLY A 186 -1.74 15.75 -3.77
C GLY A 186 -2.97 14.95 -3.31
N SER A 187 -3.59 15.28 -2.16
CA SER A 187 -4.84 14.68 -1.69
C SER A 187 -5.94 15.73 -1.51
N ARG A 188 -7.21 15.29 -1.49
CA ARG A 188 -8.40 16.15 -1.42
C ARG A 188 -8.47 17.16 -2.57
N ASP A 189 -7.91 16.79 -3.69
CA ASP A 189 -7.87 17.54 -4.94
C ASP A 189 -8.52 16.71 -6.05
N VAL A 190 -9.58 17.23 -6.65
CA VAL A 190 -10.32 16.53 -7.71
C VAL A 190 -9.50 16.28 -8.97
N LYS A 191 -8.45 17.08 -9.19
CA LYS A 191 -7.54 16.93 -10.34
C LYS A 191 -6.43 15.88 -10.09
N LYS A 192 -6.22 15.48 -8.83
CA LYS A 192 -5.18 14.52 -8.41
C LYS A 192 -5.81 13.34 -7.68
N ASN A 193 -5.88 13.39 -6.35
CA ASN A 193 -6.51 12.38 -5.53
C ASN A 193 -7.64 13.01 -4.71
N PRO A 194 -8.93 12.75 -5.03
CA PRO A 194 -10.06 13.41 -4.38
C PRO A 194 -10.29 12.97 -2.93
N TYR A 195 -9.64 11.90 -2.51
CA TYR A 195 -9.77 11.34 -1.16
C TYR A 195 -8.78 11.95 -0.16
N CYS A 196 -9.06 11.79 1.13
CA CYS A 196 -8.17 12.11 2.24
C CYS A 196 -7.18 10.95 2.48
N SER A 197 -5.93 11.27 2.79
CA SER A 197 -4.91 10.29 3.18
C SER A 197 -4.99 9.84 4.64
N GLU A 198 -5.95 10.34 5.40
CA GLU A 198 -6.32 10.01 6.79
C GLU A 198 -5.23 10.23 7.85
N VAL A 199 -4.00 9.80 7.59
CA VAL A 199 -2.91 9.78 8.60
C VAL A 199 -2.08 11.05 8.68
N CYS A 200 -2.03 11.86 7.60
CA CYS A 200 -1.03 12.93 7.47
C CYS A 200 -1.19 14.04 8.53
N CYS A 201 -2.42 14.37 8.97
CA CYS A 201 -2.63 15.38 10.01
C CYS A 201 -2.01 14.93 11.34
N MET A 202 -2.26 13.70 11.77
CA MET A 202 -1.72 13.18 13.04
C MET A 202 -0.20 13.02 12.98
N VAL A 203 0.35 12.63 11.83
CA VAL A 203 1.80 12.56 11.61
C VAL A 203 2.43 13.96 11.70
N ALA A 204 1.82 14.97 11.08
CA ALA A 204 2.30 16.35 11.17
C ALA A 204 2.27 16.87 12.60
N LEU A 205 1.17 16.65 13.33
CA LEU A 205 1.06 17.02 14.75
C LEU A 205 2.13 16.35 15.62
N LYS A 206 2.37 15.06 15.39
CA LYS A 206 3.44 14.31 16.08
C LYS A 206 4.81 14.93 15.82
N ASN A 207 5.15 15.16 14.55
CA ASN A 207 6.44 15.70 14.17
C ASN A 207 6.63 17.13 14.64
N ALA A 208 5.62 17.98 14.51
CA ALA A 208 5.66 19.34 15.04
C ALA A 208 5.90 19.37 16.54
N LYS A 209 5.25 18.45 17.30
CA LYS A 209 5.46 18.32 18.74
C LYS A 209 6.87 17.85 19.06
N LEU A 210 7.41 16.84 18.35
CA LEU A 210 8.79 16.38 18.55
C LEU A 210 9.81 17.50 18.29
N ILE A 211 9.60 18.27 17.22
CA ILE A 211 10.45 19.44 16.91
C ILE A 211 10.41 20.45 18.05
N LYS A 212 9.22 20.79 18.56
CA LYS A 212 9.08 21.73 19.68
C LYS A 212 9.68 21.23 20.99
N GLN A 213 9.69 19.91 21.23
CA GLN A 213 10.32 19.30 22.39
C GLN A 213 11.85 19.37 22.34
N GLU A 214 12.44 19.15 21.17
CA GLU A 214 13.89 19.20 20.99
C GLU A 214 14.41 20.64 20.77
N HIS A 215 13.59 21.47 20.12
CA HIS A 215 13.90 22.85 19.75
C HIS A 215 12.75 23.79 20.20
N PRO A 216 12.64 24.15 21.49
CA PRO A 216 11.55 24.96 22.02
C PRO A 216 11.38 26.30 21.33
N ASP A 217 12.50 26.90 20.86
CA ASP A 217 12.52 28.19 20.17
C ASP A 217 12.15 28.10 18.69
N ALA A 218 11.97 26.91 18.14
CA ALA A 218 11.55 26.75 16.75
C ALA A 218 10.12 27.22 16.54
N GLU A 219 9.88 27.99 15.51
CA GLU A 219 8.54 28.41 15.05
C GLU A 219 8.03 27.35 14.07
N VAL A 220 6.98 26.63 14.46
CA VAL A 220 6.34 25.62 13.61
C VAL A 220 4.94 26.06 13.25
N THR A 221 4.67 26.17 11.94
CA THR A 221 3.36 26.56 11.40
C THR A 221 2.82 25.44 10.51
N ILE A 222 1.59 25.00 10.78
CA ILE A 222 0.88 24.00 9.98
C ILE A 222 -0.18 24.71 9.12
N TRP A 223 -0.03 24.65 7.80
CA TRP A 223 -1.02 25.06 6.83
C TRP A 223 -1.97 23.91 6.52
N TYR A 224 -3.27 24.11 6.62
CA TYR A 224 -4.26 23.03 6.55
C TYR A 224 -5.59 23.47 5.93
N ILE A 225 -6.33 22.53 5.36
CA ILE A 225 -7.72 22.72 4.93
C ILE A 225 -8.65 22.49 6.13
N ASP A 226 -8.54 21.34 6.78
CA ASP A 226 -9.08 21.01 8.10
C ASP A 226 -8.23 19.89 8.72
N ILE A 227 -8.14 19.84 10.04
CA ILE A 227 -7.41 18.81 10.77
C ILE A 227 -8.33 17.61 10.97
N ARG A 228 -7.89 16.44 10.51
CA ARG A 228 -8.59 15.18 10.67
C ARG A 228 -8.02 14.43 11.88
N ALA A 229 -8.71 14.53 13.01
CA ALA A 229 -8.38 13.90 14.28
C ALA A 229 -9.59 13.06 14.71
N VAL A 230 -9.76 11.89 14.06
CA VAL A 230 -11.03 11.15 14.07
C VAL A 230 -11.10 10.01 15.08
N ASP A 231 -9.95 9.54 15.61
CA ASP A 231 -9.92 8.46 16.58
C ASP A 231 -9.90 8.95 18.02
N GLU A 232 -10.12 8.01 18.96
CA GLU A 232 -10.07 8.28 20.39
C GLU A 232 -8.73 8.88 20.81
N GLY A 233 -8.78 10.02 21.50
CA GLY A 233 -7.62 10.76 21.97
C GLY A 233 -6.93 11.63 20.90
N HIS A 234 -7.33 11.57 19.63
CA HIS A 234 -6.72 12.37 18.55
C HIS A 234 -7.08 13.85 18.65
N GLU A 235 -8.33 14.17 19.01
CA GLU A 235 -8.75 15.55 19.21
C GLU A 235 -8.02 16.19 20.40
N GLU A 236 -7.85 15.45 21.51
CA GLU A 236 -7.07 15.89 22.66
C GLU A 236 -5.58 16.05 22.31
N TYR A 237 -5.07 15.22 21.43
CA TYR A 237 -3.70 15.35 20.93
C TYR A 237 -3.53 16.62 20.11
N TYR A 238 -4.50 16.94 19.24
CA TYR A 238 -4.52 18.18 18.46
C TYR A 238 -4.61 19.41 19.36
N ARG A 239 -5.49 19.42 20.37
CA ARG A 239 -5.60 20.52 21.36
C ARG A 239 -4.27 20.74 22.09
N ARG A 240 -3.65 19.68 22.58
CA ARG A 240 -2.32 19.74 23.23
C ARG A 240 -1.25 20.26 22.27
N ALA A 241 -1.29 19.94 20.99
CA ALA A 241 -0.33 20.46 20.01
C ALA A 241 -0.38 21.99 19.94
N ARG A 242 -1.58 22.59 20.05
CA ARG A 242 -1.74 24.05 20.12
C ARG A 242 -1.10 24.64 21.39
N GLU A 243 -1.21 23.96 22.52
CA GLU A 243 -0.61 24.37 23.79
C GLU A 243 0.95 24.34 23.74
N TYR A 244 1.53 23.51 22.87
CA TYR A 244 2.97 23.53 22.58
C TYR A 244 3.45 24.74 21.76
N GLY A 245 2.57 25.66 21.41
CA GLY A 245 2.90 26.84 20.61
C GLY A 245 3.12 26.53 19.12
N ILE A 246 2.46 25.50 18.60
CA ILE A 246 2.38 25.22 17.17
C ILE A 246 1.31 26.12 16.56
N ASN A 247 1.67 26.86 15.51
CA ASN A 247 0.77 27.75 14.80
C ASN A 247 -0.04 26.97 13.76
N PHE A 248 -1.30 27.37 13.57
CA PHE A 248 -2.22 26.76 12.62
C PHE A 248 -2.83 27.83 11.72
N ILE A 249 -2.63 27.73 10.41
CA ILE A 249 -3.20 28.65 9.42
C ILE A 249 -4.07 27.82 8.46
N ARG A 250 -5.36 28.16 8.42
CA ARG A 250 -6.29 27.50 7.52
C ARG A 250 -6.20 28.13 6.13
N GLY A 251 -5.68 27.37 5.18
CA GLY A 251 -5.48 27.81 3.80
C GLY A 251 -4.54 26.89 3.05
N MET A 252 -4.43 27.10 1.75
CA MET A 252 -3.47 26.43 0.88
C MET A 252 -2.49 27.49 0.39
N PRO A 253 -1.23 27.45 0.84
CA PRO A 253 -0.25 28.47 0.47
C PRO A 253 0.46 28.12 -0.83
N GLU A 254 1.19 29.09 -1.37
CA GLU A 254 2.22 28.92 -2.37
C GLU A 254 3.61 28.97 -1.73
N VAL A 255 4.60 28.31 -2.36
CA VAL A 255 6.00 28.31 -1.93
C VAL A 255 6.86 28.92 -3.03
N THR A 256 7.59 29.97 -2.69
CA THR A 256 8.51 30.66 -3.58
C THR A 256 9.88 30.83 -2.91
N PHE A 257 10.86 31.26 -3.69
CA PHE A 257 12.20 31.57 -3.18
C PHE A 257 12.60 32.99 -3.55
N ASN A 258 12.92 33.83 -2.56
CA ASN A 258 13.26 35.23 -2.78
C ASN A 258 14.76 35.50 -3.05
N GLY A 259 15.54 34.46 -3.34
CA GLY A 259 17.01 34.53 -3.51
C GLY A 259 17.79 34.32 -2.22
N LYS A 260 17.11 34.28 -1.04
CA LYS A 260 17.75 34.13 0.27
C LYS A 260 17.04 33.09 1.14
N SER A 261 15.73 33.11 1.15
CA SER A 261 14.88 32.27 2.00
C SER A 261 13.71 31.73 1.20
N LEU A 262 13.15 30.62 1.64
CA LEU A 262 11.84 30.15 1.20
C LEU A 262 10.79 31.11 1.75
N VAL A 263 9.82 31.45 0.92
CA VAL A 263 8.68 32.33 1.27
C VAL A 263 7.40 31.56 1.06
N ILE A 264 6.56 31.57 2.07
CA ILE A 264 5.22 30.98 2.03
C ILE A 264 4.20 32.12 2.03
N GLU A 265 3.30 32.08 1.07
CA GLU A 265 2.26 33.08 0.89
C GLU A 265 0.90 32.42 0.70
N GLY A 266 -0.11 32.94 1.37
CA GLY A 266 -1.48 32.43 1.20
C GLY A 266 -2.48 33.15 2.08
N GLU A 267 -3.76 32.94 1.79
CA GLU A 267 -4.85 33.47 2.60
C GLU A 267 -5.10 32.58 3.82
N ASN A 268 -5.18 33.19 5.01
CA ASN A 268 -5.79 32.57 6.16
C ASN A 268 -7.32 32.67 6.04
N THR A 269 -7.97 31.61 5.61
CA THR A 269 -9.41 31.58 5.33
C THR A 269 -10.32 31.76 6.58
N LEU A 270 -9.73 31.75 7.79
CA LEU A 270 -10.49 32.07 9.03
C LEU A 270 -10.54 33.55 9.32
N THR A 271 -9.50 34.31 8.97
CA THR A 271 -9.40 35.74 9.25
C THR A 271 -9.50 36.58 7.99
N SER A 272 -9.49 35.97 6.80
CA SER A 272 -9.41 36.63 5.49
C SER A 272 -8.17 37.54 5.35
N GLU A 273 -7.12 37.24 6.08
CA GLU A 273 -5.84 37.93 6.01
C GLU A 273 -4.89 37.23 5.07
N PHE A 274 -4.17 37.97 4.24
CA PHE A 274 -3.07 37.46 3.46
C PHE A 274 -1.82 37.34 4.32
N VAL A 275 -1.32 36.14 4.47
CA VAL A 275 -0.14 35.81 5.27
C VAL A 275 1.05 35.60 4.37
N ARG A 276 2.16 36.27 4.68
CA ARG A 276 3.46 36.08 4.06
C ARG A 276 4.49 35.83 5.14
N MET A 277 5.25 34.73 5.03
CA MET A 277 6.27 34.38 6.00
C MET A 277 7.52 33.80 5.31
N GLU A 278 8.70 34.18 5.82
CA GLU A 278 9.95 33.52 5.46
C GLU A 278 10.16 32.30 6.35
N VAL A 279 10.58 31.19 5.76
CA VAL A 279 10.83 29.94 6.46
C VAL A 279 12.17 29.34 6.08
N ASP A 280 12.73 28.51 6.95
CA ASP A 280 14.00 27.82 6.78
C ASP A 280 13.80 26.41 6.22
N LEU A 281 12.63 25.81 6.43
CA LEU A 281 12.27 24.45 6.00
C LEU A 281 10.78 24.37 5.69
N VAL A 282 10.44 23.75 4.58
CA VAL A 282 9.07 23.40 4.20
C VAL A 282 8.91 21.89 4.22
N VAL A 283 7.83 21.41 4.85
CA VAL A 283 7.51 19.98 4.94
C VAL A 283 6.16 19.70 4.29
N LEU A 284 6.17 18.86 3.28
CA LEU A 284 4.98 18.52 2.51
C LEU A 284 4.34 17.23 3.00
N SER A 285 3.12 17.31 3.52
CA SER A 285 2.32 16.13 3.88
C SER A 285 1.66 15.55 2.63
N THR A 286 2.38 14.68 1.96
CA THR A 286 2.02 14.10 0.67
C THR A 286 0.89 13.07 0.80
N ALA A 287 0.10 12.92 -0.26
CA ALA A 287 -0.95 11.93 -0.33
C ALA A 287 -0.38 10.49 -0.24
N VAL A 288 -1.16 9.63 0.39
CA VAL A 288 -0.96 8.17 0.35
C VAL A 288 -1.68 7.65 -0.89
N VAL A 289 -0.97 6.94 -1.76
CA VAL A 289 -1.49 6.43 -3.03
C VAL A 289 -1.36 4.91 -3.13
N PRO A 290 -2.13 4.24 -4.00
CA PRO A 290 -1.98 2.81 -4.22
C PRO A 290 -0.55 2.46 -4.58
N SER A 291 0.00 1.40 -3.97
CA SER A 291 1.36 0.96 -4.31
C SER A 291 1.41 0.37 -5.73
N LYS A 292 2.55 0.58 -6.40
CA LYS A 292 2.83 -0.04 -7.69
C LYS A 292 2.72 -1.57 -7.60
N ALA A 293 3.37 -2.15 -6.59
CA ALA A 293 3.31 -3.59 -6.32
C ALA A 293 1.88 -4.09 -6.07
N GLY A 294 1.05 -3.34 -5.31
CA GLY A 294 -0.36 -3.67 -5.08
C GLY A 294 -1.19 -3.60 -6.34
N THR A 295 -0.88 -2.67 -7.23
CA THR A 295 -1.53 -2.54 -8.54
C THR A 295 -1.22 -3.75 -9.43
N GLU A 296 0.04 -4.13 -9.54
CA GLU A 296 0.50 -5.29 -10.33
C GLU A 296 -0.06 -6.61 -9.77
N LEU A 297 -0.03 -6.76 -8.44
CA LEU A 297 -0.60 -7.94 -7.77
C LEU A 297 -2.13 -8.00 -7.94
N GLY A 298 -2.83 -6.88 -7.86
CA GLY A 298 -4.26 -6.80 -8.11
C GLY A 298 -4.62 -7.24 -9.54
N GLN A 299 -3.83 -6.84 -10.53
CA GLN A 299 -4.00 -7.30 -11.93
C GLN A 299 -3.72 -8.80 -12.07
N LEU A 300 -2.65 -9.30 -11.45
CA LEU A 300 -2.28 -10.72 -11.47
C LEU A 300 -3.36 -11.61 -10.86
N LEU A 301 -3.99 -11.16 -9.77
CA LEU A 301 -5.07 -11.87 -9.07
C LEU A 301 -6.48 -11.57 -9.63
N GLY A 302 -6.60 -10.70 -10.63
CA GLY A 302 -7.88 -10.28 -11.20
C GLY A 302 -8.78 -9.54 -10.21
N LEU A 303 -8.21 -8.78 -9.27
CA LEU A 303 -8.97 -8.04 -8.25
C LEU A 303 -9.47 -6.71 -8.79
N ASP A 304 -10.66 -6.31 -8.33
CA ASP A 304 -11.22 -5.01 -8.66
C ASP A 304 -10.52 -3.88 -7.89
N ARG A 305 -10.57 -2.69 -8.49
CA ARG A 305 -10.05 -1.47 -7.89
C ARG A 305 -11.17 -0.45 -7.72
N ALA A 306 -11.11 0.29 -6.63
CA ALA A 306 -11.97 1.44 -6.39
C ALA A 306 -11.58 2.61 -7.31
N ALA A 307 -12.43 3.63 -7.42
CA ALA A 307 -12.12 4.86 -8.16
C ALA A 307 -10.84 5.56 -7.65
N SER A 308 -10.50 5.39 -6.38
CA SER A 308 -9.25 5.85 -5.77
C SER A 308 -7.99 5.08 -6.22
N GLY A 309 -8.18 3.96 -6.93
CA GLY A 309 -7.11 3.08 -7.38
C GLY A 309 -6.69 1.99 -6.38
N PHE A 310 -7.13 2.03 -5.14
CA PHE A 310 -6.88 0.98 -4.15
C PHE A 310 -7.68 -0.29 -4.45
N LEU A 311 -7.28 -1.42 -3.88
CA LEU A 311 -7.99 -2.68 -4.04
C LEU A 311 -9.40 -2.57 -3.43
N LYS A 312 -10.39 -3.01 -4.19
CA LYS A 312 -11.80 -2.89 -3.80
C LYS A 312 -12.27 -4.15 -3.06
N PRO A 313 -12.83 -4.02 -1.85
CA PRO A 313 -13.49 -5.14 -1.18
C PRO A 313 -14.80 -5.53 -1.91
N LEU A 314 -15.29 -6.73 -1.63
CA LEU A 314 -16.57 -7.20 -2.14
C LEU A 314 -17.71 -6.26 -1.72
N HIS A 315 -17.73 -5.87 -0.45
CA HIS A 315 -18.64 -4.86 0.08
C HIS A 315 -17.99 -4.12 1.25
N THR A 316 -18.00 -2.79 1.21
CA THR A 316 -17.28 -1.95 2.18
C THR A 316 -17.76 -2.11 3.64
N GLY A 317 -19.03 -2.39 3.86
CA GLY A 317 -19.61 -2.54 5.19
C GLY A 317 -19.82 -3.99 5.63
N LEU A 318 -20.21 -4.88 4.73
CA LEU A 318 -20.57 -6.26 5.09
C LEU A 318 -19.41 -7.25 4.94
N ASN A 319 -18.58 -7.06 3.89
CA ASN A 319 -17.45 -7.95 3.57
C ASN A 319 -16.20 -7.13 3.27
N PRO A 320 -15.72 -6.34 4.24
CA PRO A 320 -14.66 -5.35 3.98
C PRO A 320 -13.27 -5.97 3.74
N GLN A 321 -13.06 -7.24 4.05
CA GLN A 321 -11.80 -7.94 3.77
C GLN A 321 -11.87 -8.92 2.61
N GLU A 322 -13.09 -9.28 2.17
CA GLU A 322 -13.27 -10.23 1.07
C GLU A 322 -13.13 -9.52 -0.28
N THR A 323 -12.76 -10.28 -1.30
CA THR A 323 -12.76 -9.84 -2.69
C THR A 323 -13.85 -10.57 -3.49
N LYS A 324 -14.04 -10.17 -4.75
CA LYS A 324 -14.94 -10.92 -5.65
C LYS A 324 -14.51 -12.38 -5.85
N THR A 325 -13.21 -12.65 -5.76
CA THR A 325 -12.65 -13.99 -5.83
C THR A 325 -12.61 -14.59 -4.42
N ARG A 326 -13.30 -15.69 -4.22
CA ARG A 326 -13.33 -16.39 -2.92
C ARG A 326 -11.93 -16.81 -2.49
N ALA A 327 -11.71 -16.89 -1.19
CA ALA A 327 -10.42 -17.22 -0.58
C ALA A 327 -9.27 -16.26 -0.91
N ILE A 328 -9.56 -15.12 -1.53
CA ILE A 328 -8.61 -14.00 -1.65
C ILE A 328 -9.14 -12.83 -0.82
N PHE A 329 -8.36 -12.43 0.16
CA PHE A 329 -8.67 -11.38 1.12
C PHE A 329 -7.73 -10.21 0.95
N ILE A 330 -8.17 -9.01 1.32
CA ILE A 330 -7.38 -7.78 1.28
C ILE A 330 -7.41 -7.11 2.65
N CYS A 331 -6.32 -6.49 3.06
CA CYS A 331 -6.26 -5.80 4.35
C CYS A 331 -5.25 -4.64 4.36
N GLY A 332 -5.31 -3.87 5.44
CA GLY A 332 -4.41 -2.75 5.66
C GLY A 332 -4.55 -1.67 4.60
N THR A 333 -3.47 -0.96 4.35
CA THR A 333 -3.45 0.17 3.43
C THR A 333 -3.56 -0.20 1.95
N ALA A 334 -3.53 -1.49 1.61
CA ALA A 334 -3.85 -1.98 0.25
C ALA A 334 -5.30 -1.66 -0.16
N GLN A 335 -6.23 -1.51 0.80
CA GLN A 335 -7.63 -1.15 0.58
C GLN A 335 -7.89 0.36 0.53
N GLY A 336 -6.97 1.16 1.03
CA GLY A 336 -7.10 2.61 1.19
C GLY A 336 -6.22 3.12 2.33
N PRO A 337 -6.09 4.44 2.46
CA PRO A 337 -5.38 5.03 3.58
C PRO A 337 -5.95 4.54 4.92
N LYS A 338 -5.09 4.18 5.83
CA LYS A 338 -5.42 3.70 7.19
C LYS A 338 -4.23 3.95 8.11
N ASP A 339 -4.51 4.17 9.37
CA ASP A 339 -3.50 4.18 10.41
C ASP A 339 -3.06 2.74 10.80
N ILE A 340 -2.17 2.65 11.78
CA ILE A 340 -1.64 1.35 12.25
C ILE A 340 -2.73 0.52 12.92
N SER A 341 -3.58 1.14 13.75
CA SER A 341 -4.66 0.46 14.49
C SER A 341 -5.68 -0.16 13.56
N TYR A 342 -6.16 0.61 12.58
CA TYR A 342 -7.07 0.11 11.55
C TYR A 342 -6.41 -0.93 10.64
N SER A 343 -5.14 -0.74 10.29
CA SER A 343 -4.40 -1.73 9.50
C SER A 343 -4.28 -3.06 10.22
N VAL A 344 -3.97 -3.06 11.52
CA VAL A 344 -3.89 -4.29 12.35
C VAL A 344 -5.27 -4.93 12.52
N SER A 345 -6.31 -4.14 12.76
CA SER A 345 -7.68 -4.65 12.91
C SER A 345 -8.17 -5.32 11.62
N SER A 346 -7.96 -4.68 10.46
CA SER A 346 -8.31 -5.27 9.17
C SER A 346 -7.51 -6.51 8.83
N ALA A 347 -6.21 -6.54 9.22
CA ALA A 347 -5.37 -7.72 9.03
C ALA A 347 -5.83 -8.91 9.88
N ARG A 348 -6.23 -8.67 11.14
CA ARG A 348 -6.84 -9.70 12.00
C ARG A 348 -8.14 -10.25 11.43
N ALA A 349 -9.00 -9.38 10.93
CA ALA A 349 -10.23 -9.78 10.30
C ALA A 349 -10.00 -10.63 9.02
N ALA A 350 -9.07 -10.21 8.16
CA ALA A 350 -8.68 -10.97 6.97
C ALA A 350 -8.05 -12.33 7.33
N ALA A 351 -7.19 -12.38 8.35
CA ALA A 351 -6.59 -13.62 8.84
C ALA A 351 -7.64 -14.57 9.41
N SER A 352 -8.61 -14.06 10.18
CA SER A 352 -9.72 -14.85 10.72
C SER A 352 -10.57 -15.46 9.60
N ALA A 353 -10.93 -14.66 8.59
CA ALA A 353 -11.70 -15.11 7.44
C ALA A 353 -10.92 -16.15 6.60
N ALA A 354 -9.63 -15.94 6.36
CA ALA A 354 -8.77 -16.89 5.66
C ALA A 354 -8.61 -18.20 6.45
N THR A 355 -8.50 -18.12 7.78
CA THR A 355 -8.40 -19.30 8.66
C THR A 355 -9.72 -20.08 8.64
N ALA A 356 -10.86 -19.43 8.78
CA ALA A 356 -12.17 -20.06 8.70
C ALA A 356 -12.34 -20.80 7.36
N TRP A 357 -11.94 -20.16 6.26
CA TRP A 357 -11.95 -20.78 4.94
C TRP A 357 -11.11 -22.05 4.88
N CYS A 358 -9.88 -22.01 5.41
CA CYS A 358 -8.97 -23.15 5.38
C CYS A 358 -9.37 -24.31 6.32
N LEU A 359 -10.05 -24.00 7.44
CA LEU A 359 -10.48 -24.99 8.43
C LEU A 359 -11.71 -25.77 7.99
N THR A 360 -12.60 -25.17 7.23
CA THR A 360 -13.84 -25.87 6.78
C THR A 360 -13.54 -26.99 5.81
N GLY A 361 -12.41 -26.94 5.09
CA GLY A 361 -12.02 -27.95 4.08
C GLY A 361 -13.00 -28.03 2.89
N GLU A 362 -14.13 -27.36 2.99
CA GLU A 362 -15.19 -27.32 1.99
C GLU A 362 -15.58 -25.86 1.71
N ALA A 363 -15.72 -25.53 0.45
CA ALA A 363 -16.26 -24.26 0.03
C ALA A 363 -17.78 -24.34 -0.09
N SER A 364 -18.51 -23.61 0.75
CA SER A 364 -19.94 -23.39 0.51
C SER A 364 -20.09 -22.57 -0.78
N LEU A 365 -20.43 -23.21 -1.88
CA LEU A 365 -20.72 -22.55 -3.14
C LEU A 365 -22.16 -22.07 -3.14
N GLU A 366 -22.41 -20.99 -3.90
CA GLU A 366 -23.79 -20.59 -4.18
C GLU A 366 -24.47 -21.68 -5.04
N LEU A 367 -25.55 -22.22 -4.55
CA LEU A 367 -26.29 -23.29 -5.24
C LEU A 367 -27.09 -22.72 -6.42
N ILE A 368 -27.50 -21.45 -6.31
CA ILE A 368 -28.32 -20.77 -7.32
C ILE A 368 -27.38 -20.21 -8.39
N THR A 369 -26.88 -21.07 -9.28
CA THR A 369 -26.01 -20.68 -10.38
C THR A 369 -26.72 -20.82 -11.72
N PRO A 370 -26.36 -20.03 -12.75
CA PRO A 370 -26.95 -20.19 -14.07
C PRO A 370 -26.50 -21.51 -14.72
N VAL A 371 -27.43 -22.18 -15.36
CA VAL A 371 -27.21 -23.36 -16.20
C VAL A 371 -27.26 -22.91 -17.65
N VAL A 372 -26.29 -23.32 -18.43
CA VAL A 372 -26.21 -22.99 -19.88
C VAL A 372 -26.90 -24.10 -20.67
N ILE A 373 -27.82 -23.73 -21.55
CA ILE A 373 -28.42 -24.60 -22.56
C ILE A 373 -27.59 -24.39 -23.82
N GLU A 374 -26.63 -25.27 -24.05
CA GLU A 374 -25.60 -25.09 -25.08
C GLU A 374 -26.19 -24.99 -26.49
N GLU A 375 -27.28 -25.74 -26.74
CA GLU A 375 -27.97 -25.78 -28.05
C GLU A 375 -28.65 -24.43 -28.39
N LEU A 376 -28.98 -23.63 -27.40
CA LEU A 376 -29.57 -22.31 -27.57
C LEU A 376 -28.56 -21.19 -27.57
N CYS A 377 -27.32 -21.48 -27.15
CA CYS A 377 -26.29 -20.45 -27.01
C CYS A 377 -25.73 -20.01 -28.35
N VAL A 378 -25.90 -18.73 -28.69
CA VAL A 378 -25.41 -18.15 -29.96
C VAL A 378 -24.06 -17.42 -29.79
N GLY A 379 -23.39 -17.54 -28.66
CA GLY A 379 -22.07 -16.97 -28.40
C GLY A 379 -21.98 -15.44 -28.40
N CYS A 380 -23.10 -14.72 -28.23
CA CYS A 380 -23.18 -13.25 -28.35
C CYS A 380 -22.43 -12.44 -27.32
N LYS A 381 -21.85 -13.07 -26.30
CA LYS A 381 -21.07 -12.46 -25.20
C LYS A 381 -21.83 -11.45 -24.32
N ARG A 382 -23.17 -11.36 -24.42
CA ARG A 382 -23.95 -10.41 -23.63
C ARG A 382 -23.90 -10.74 -22.15
N CYS A 383 -23.98 -12.03 -21.79
CA CYS A 383 -23.84 -12.53 -20.44
C CYS A 383 -22.46 -12.24 -19.84
N GLU A 384 -21.39 -12.40 -20.64
CA GLU A 384 -20.02 -12.09 -20.24
C GLU A 384 -19.84 -10.59 -19.93
N ARG A 385 -20.35 -9.71 -20.81
CA ARG A 385 -20.27 -8.24 -20.60
C ARG A 385 -21.09 -7.73 -19.43
N ASN A 386 -22.20 -8.37 -19.13
CA ASN A 386 -23.13 -7.93 -18.07
C ASN A 386 -22.83 -8.56 -16.72
N CYS A 387 -21.92 -9.55 -16.61
CA CYS A 387 -21.59 -10.19 -15.36
C CYS A 387 -20.71 -9.29 -14.48
N PRO A 388 -21.21 -8.76 -13.35
CA PRO A 388 -20.43 -7.87 -12.48
C PRO A 388 -19.29 -8.58 -11.76
N PHE A 389 -19.32 -9.94 -11.74
CA PHE A 389 -18.33 -10.77 -11.05
C PHE A 389 -17.33 -11.42 -12.01
N GLY A 390 -17.53 -11.31 -13.32
CA GLY A 390 -16.69 -11.98 -14.33
C GLY A 390 -16.79 -13.52 -14.27
N ALA A 391 -17.88 -14.04 -13.71
CA ALA A 391 -18.09 -15.46 -13.47
C ALA A 391 -18.57 -16.24 -14.73
N ILE A 392 -18.77 -15.58 -15.87
CA ILE A 392 -19.21 -16.22 -17.10
C ILE A 392 -18.36 -15.71 -18.27
N LYS A 393 -17.88 -16.63 -19.09
CA LYS A 393 -17.11 -16.35 -20.31
C LYS A 393 -17.65 -17.14 -21.47
N VAL A 394 -17.50 -16.62 -22.69
CA VAL A 394 -17.83 -17.35 -23.91
C VAL A 394 -16.55 -17.94 -24.47
N ILE A 395 -16.48 -19.28 -24.46
CA ILE A 395 -15.36 -20.08 -24.94
C ILE A 395 -15.88 -20.97 -26.05
N ASP A 396 -15.22 -20.99 -27.19
CA ASP A 396 -15.63 -21.79 -28.38
C ASP A 396 -17.09 -21.58 -28.79
N GLY A 397 -17.57 -20.33 -28.69
CA GLY A 397 -18.93 -19.97 -29.08
C GLY A 397 -20.02 -20.28 -28.04
N VAL A 398 -19.68 -20.87 -26.90
CA VAL A 398 -20.63 -21.25 -25.85
C VAL A 398 -20.28 -20.57 -24.53
N ALA A 399 -21.30 -20.11 -23.80
CA ALA A 399 -21.10 -19.55 -22.48
C ALA A 399 -20.69 -20.65 -21.47
N LYS A 400 -19.66 -20.37 -20.69
CA LYS A 400 -19.18 -21.22 -19.57
C LYS A 400 -19.23 -20.44 -18.29
N VAL A 401 -19.83 -21.02 -17.25
CA VAL A 401 -19.98 -20.41 -15.93
C VAL A 401 -18.90 -20.96 -15.00
N ASP A 402 -18.17 -20.05 -14.33
CA ASP A 402 -17.34 -20.41 -13.20
C ASP A 402 -18.18 -20.32 -11.92
N GLU A 403 -18.61 -21.47 -11.43
CA GLU A 403 -19.46 -21.57 -10.23
C GLU A 403 -18.71 -21.12 -8.97
N THR A 404 -17.38 -21.10 -8.96
CA THR A 404 -16.58 -20.66 -7.81
C THR A 404 -16.63 -19.14 -7.61
N ILE A 405 -16.83 -18.40 -8.70
CA ILE A 405 -16.92 -16.92 -8.72
C ILE A 405 -18.39 -16.47 -8.71
N CYS A 406 -19.31 -17.27 -9.25
CA CYS A 406 -20.71 -16.93 -9.40
C CYS A 406 -21.38 -16.64 -8.04
N LYS A 407 -22.17 -15.56 -8.00
CA LYS A 407 -22.96 -15.12 -6.83
C LYS A 407 -24.47 -15.30 -6.99
N GLY A 408 -24.89 -16.05 -7.99
CA GLY A 408 -26.32 -16.36 -8.20
C GLY A 408 -27.23 -15.17 -8.50
N CYS A 409 -26.66 -14.03 -8.93
CA CYS A 409 -27.45 -12.78 -9.08
C CYS A 409 -28.45 -12.76 -10.25
N GLY A 410 -28.42 -13.73 -11.17
CA GLY A 410 -29.35 -13.88 -12.27
C GLY A 410 -29.25 -12.90 -13.44
N ILE A 411 -28.36 -11.87 -13.37
CA ILE A 411 -28.23 -10.82 -14.41
C ILE A 411 -27.95 -11.42 -15.79
N CYS A 412 -27.11 -12.45 -15.89
CA CYS A 412 -26.78 -13.12 -17.14
C CYS A 412 -28.00 -13.86 -17.74
N VAL A 413 -28.85 -14.44 -16.90
CA VAL A 413 -30.09 -15.10 -17.31
C VAL A 413 -31.07 -14.07 -17.88
N ALA A 414 -31.37 -13.01 -17.10
CA ALA A 414 -32.26 -11.93 -17.50
C ALA A 414 -31.81 -11.19 -18.77
N SER A 415 -30.49 -11.12 -19.03
CA SER A 415 -29.93 -10.42 -20.17
C SER A 415 -29.72 -11.30 -21.42
N CYS A 416 -30.00 -12.61 -21.35
CA CYS A 416 -29.77 -13.52 -22.48
C CYS A 416 -30.88 -13.40 -23.56
N PRO A 417 -30.59 -12.90 -24.77
CA PRO A 417 -31.62 -12.73 -25.80
C PRO A 417 -32.06 -14.05 -26.42
N ALA A 418 -31.26 -15.10 -26.33
CA ALA A 418 -31.53 -16.42 -26.84
C ALA A 418 -32.17 -17.36 -25.79
N HIS A 419 -32.43 -16.86 -24.57
CA HIS A 419 -32.89 -17.67 -23.44
C HIS A 419 -32.08 -18.95 -23.23
N ALA A 420 -30.77 -18.88 -23.54
CA ALA A 420 -29.82 -19.99 -23.41
C ALA A 420 -29.27 -20.14 -21.99
N LEU A 421 -29.71 -19.33 -21.05
CA LEU A 421 -29.31 -19.38 -19.66
C LEU A 421 -30.57 -19.49 -18.78
N ASP A 422 -30.54 -20.42 -17.86
CA ASP A 422 -31.59 -20.63 -16.86
C ASP A 422 -30.98 -20.59 -15.45
N LEU A 423 -31.75 -20.25 -14.43
CA LEU A 423 -31.25 -20.16 -13.08
C LEU A 423 -31.59 -21.46 -12.32
N ARG A 424 -30.58 -22.14 -11.76
CA ARG A 424 -30.78 -23.37 -11.00
C ARG A 424 -31.73 -23.11 -9.84
N TYR A 425 -32.72 -24.00 -9.66
CA TYR A 425 -33.82 -23.91 -8.68
C TYR A 425 -34.87 -22.82 -8.94
N TYR A 426 -34.74 -21.99 -9.97
CA TYR A 426 -35.68 -20.93 -10.35
C TYR A 426 -36.05 -20.99 -11.84
N ARG A 427 -36.18 -22.21 -12.38
CA ARG A 427 -36.64 -22.40 -13.76
C ARG A 427 -38.13 -22.06 -13.88
N ASP A 428 -38.55 -21.52 -15.01
CA ASP A 428 -39.92 -21.12 -15.27
C ASP A 428 -40.92 -22.24 -14.89
N LYS A 429 -40.60 -23.48 -15.24
CA LYS A 429 -41.42 -24.63 -14.89
C LYS A 429 -41.54 -24.87 -13.41
N GLN A 430 -40.49 -24.69 -12.64
CA GLN A 430 -40.48 -24.82 -11.17
C GLN A 430 -41.34 -23.72 -10.53
N ILE A 431 -41.21 -22.47 -10.99
CA ILE A 431 -42.02 -21.35 -10.54
C ILE A 431 -43.51 -21.57 -10.86
N GLN A 432 -43.83 -22.09 -12.05
CA GLN A 432 -45.20 -22.41 -12.44
C GLN A 432 -45.80 -23.48 -11.55
N GLU A 433 -45.07 -24.53 -11.20
CA GLU A 433 -45.52 -25.57 -10.27
C GLU A 433 -45.74 -25.05 -8.85
N GLU A 434 -44.84 -24.19 -8.35
CA GLU A 434 -45.02 -23.54 -7.05
C GLU A 434 -46.29 -22.67 -7.02
N VAL A 435 -46.47 -21.81 -8.03
CA VAL A 435 -47.66 -20.97 -8.15
C VAL A 435 -48.90 -21.84 -8.24
N SER A 436 -48.86 -22.92 -9.04
CA SER A 436 -49.99 -23.85 -9.21
C SER A 436 -50.34 -24.59 -7.89
N ALA A 437 -49.33 -24.90 -7.07
CA ALA A 437 -49.53 -25.52 -5.77
C ALA A 437 -50.23 -24.56 -4.78
N ILE A 438 -49.80 -23.28 -4.76
CA ILE A 438 -50.36 -22.23 -3.91
C ILE A 438 -51.85 -21.95 -4.27
N VAL A 439 -52.15 -21.91 -5.57
CA VAL A 439 -53.53 -21.62 -6.06
C VAL A 439 -54.48 -22.78 -5.82
N LYS A 440 -53.98 -24.03 -5.67
CA LYS A 440 -54.80 -25.21 -5.39
C LYS A 440 -55.07 -25.42 -3.90
N THR A 441 -54.44 -24.68 -3.01
CA THR A 441 -54.68 -24.63 -1.57
C THR A 441 -55.66 -23.52 -1.23
#